data_af75d0ddcb03b2451763013fd6371177
#
_entry.id   af75d0ddcb03b2451763013fd6371177
#
_cell.length_a   1.000
_cell.length_b   1.000
_cell.length_c   1.000
_cell.angle_alpha   90.00
_cell.angle_beta   90.00
_cell.angle_gamma   90.00
#
_symmetry.space_group_name_H-M   'P 1'
#
loop_
_entity.id
_entity.type
_entity.pdbx_description
1 polymer ?
#
loop_
_entity_poly.entity_id
_entity_poly.type
_entity_poly.pdbx_seq_one_letter_code
_entity_poly.pdbx_strand_id
1 'polypeptide(L)'
;MRKISLHGIPKNRRKRASIFTFCLLTLSLCTLELHAEVSADQNVSAHARNIEIDNSVVTEHETKILGKRVKYSATTGTQPVWNGDSDPVATLFYTYYQRTDVKDNTTRPLIISFNGGPGSASVWMHVAYTGPRILNIDSEGYPVQPYGVQTNPYSILDVADIVFVNPVNTGYSRVLPKADGTMPSKNEQQKMFFGVNADISYLAEWVNTFVTRNNRWRSPKYLIGESYGTTRVSGLALELQNRQWMYLNGVVLVSPTDIGIERNGPVKAANRLPYFAATAWYHNRLDETLQSKDLLDLLPEVEDFTINELIPALAKGGFVSENEKRTVLAKMARYSGLSEAAISQNNLDVSTAFFWKDLLRDEGKTLGRLDSRYLGIDAKQSGDRPDYWAELTSWLHSFTPAINYYLREELNYKTDIKYNMFGNVHPWDRSNNNTGENLRLAMAQNPYLNVMIQAGYYDGATNYFDAKYTMWQLDQSGNMRDRLSFKGYRSGHMMYLRRDDLKQSNQDLRTFIAESMPAKGEPAIYRR
;
A
#
# COMPACT_ATOMS: atom_id res chain seq x y z
N MET A 1 -13.05 -57.59 10.02
CA MET A 1 -13.63 -58.83 9.37
C MET A 1 -14.52 -58.42 8.23
N ARG A 2 -14.25 -58.87 7.13
CA ARG A 2 -14.75 -59.34 5.84
C ARG A 2 -14.19 -58.58 4.64
N LYS A 3 -13.31 -59.30 3.96
CA LYS A 3 -12.89 -59.20 2.55
C LYS A 3 -14.00 -59.69 1.63
N ILE A 4 -13.98 -59.31 0.37
CA ILE A 4 -14.30 -60.06 -0.86
C ILE A 4 -14.14 -59.03 -1.99
N SER A 5 -13.18 -59.10 -2.90
CA SER A 5 -12.70 -60.02 -3.94
C SER A 5 -13.30 -59.72 -5.32
N LEU A 6 -12.44 -59.21 -6.19
CA LEU A 6 -12.00 -59.59 -7.56
C LEU A 6 -13.02 -60.21 -8.57
N HIS A 7 -12.94 -59.70 -9.81
CA HIS A 7 -12.87 -60.42 -11.12
C HIS A 7 -13.32 -59.42 -12.23
N GLY A 8 -12.76 -59.31 -13.44
CA GLY A 8 -11.87 -60.16 -14.20
C GLY A 8 -11.76 -59.53 -15.62
N ILE A 9 -10.61 -59.73 -16.21
CA ILE A 9 -10.23 -59.37 -17.59
C ILE A 9 -10.81 -60.44 -18.54
N PRO A 10 -11.07 -60.17 -19.87
CA PRO A 10 -10.18 -60.85 -20.82
C PRO A 10 -9.72 -60.08 -22.08
N LYS A 11 -8.60 -60.58 -22.58
CA LYS A 11 -7.81 -60.31 -23.77
C LYS A 11 -8.45 -60.80 -25.09
N ASN A 12 -7.87 -60.25 -26.18
CA ASN A 12 -7.48 -60.88 -27.47
C ASN A 12 -8.14 -60.26 -28.71
N ARG A 13 -7.57 -60.11 -29.90
CA ARG A 13 -6.48 -60.75 -30.63
C ARG A 13 -6.20 -59.97 -31.95
N ARG A 14 -4.91 -59.91 -32.33
CA ARG A 14 -4.24 -60.29 -33.61
C ARG A 14 -4.73 -59.68 -34.97
N LYS A 15 -3.86 -59.09 -35.72
CA LYS A 15 -2.80 -59.44 -36.71
C LYS A 15 -3.14 -58.89 -38.11
N ARG A 16 -2.22 -58.20 -38.78
CA ARG A 16 -1.51 -58.71 -39.98
C ARG A 16 -0.55 -57.65 -40.55
N ALA A 17 0.61 -58.18 -40.88
CA ALA A 17 1.70 -57.54 -41.60
C ALA A 17 1.48 -57.57 -43.11
N SER A 18 2.12 -56.67 -43.84
CA SER A 18 2.56 -56.95 -45.23
C SER A 18 3.80 -56.17 -45.55
N ILE A 19 4.77 -56.95 -46.00
CA ILE A 19 6.09 -56.62 -46.48
C ILE A 19 6.00 -56.23 -47.95
N PHE A 20 6.74 -55.21 -48.39
CA PHE A 20 7.27 -55.15 -49.76
C PHE A 20 8.66 -54.55 -49.77
N THR A 21 9.61 -55.37 -50.23
CA THR A 21 11.00 -55.12 -50.52
C THR A 21 11.12 -54.65 -51.97
N PHE A 22 11.98 -53.67 -52.32
CA PHE A 22 12.93 -53.79 -53.46
C PHE A 22 13.79 -52.53 -53.69
N CYS A 23 15.03 -52.83 -53.79
CA CYS A 23 16.17 -52.40 -54.62
C CYS A 23 17.01 -51.20 -54.27
N LEU A 24 18.28 -51.56 -54.07
CA LEU A 24 19.51 -50.74 -54.07
C LEU A 24 19.71 -49.97 -55.37
N LEU A 25 20.22 -48.75 -55.25
CA LEU A 25 21.21 -48.21 -56.21
C LEU A 25 22.19 -47.29 -55.45
N THR A 26 23.43 -47.68 -55.44
CA THR A 26 24.59 -46.98 -54.91
C THR A 26 24.96 -45.80 -55.83
N LEU A 27 25.09 -44.60 -55.25
CA LEU A 27 25.96 -43.54 -55.81
C LEU A 27 26.73 -42.89 -54.67
N SER A 28 28.03 -43.08 -54.71
CA SER A 28 29.03 -42.44 -53.88
C SER A 28 29.20 -41.00 -54.33
N LEU A 29 28.97 -40.05 -53.43
CA LEU A 29 29.44 -38.69 -53.60
C LEU A 29 29.97 -38.14 -52.28
N CYS A 30 31.21 -37.70 -52.28
CA CYS A 30 31.89 -37.01 -51.19
C CYS A 30 31.05 -35.84 -50.69
N THR A 31 30.70 -35.87 -49.45
CA THR A 31 30.20 -34.69 -48.74
C THR A 31 31.27 -34.14 -47.84
N LEU A 32 31.76 -32.93 -48.17
CA LEU A 32 32.45 -32.07 -47.22
C LEU A 32 31.51 -31.85 -46.02
N GLU A 33 31.95 -32.27 -44.84
CA GLU A 33 31.34 -31.84 -43.60
C GLU A 33 31.66 -30.34 -43.38
N LEU A 34 30.73 -29.47 -43.76
CA LEU A 34 30.67 -28.13 -43.18
C LEU A 34 30.09 -28.30 -41.77
N HIS A 35 30.93 -28.18 -40.77
CA HIS A 35 30.48 -27.90 -39.42
C HIS A 35 29.87 -26.49 -39.44
N ALA A 36 28.56 -26.40 -39.62
CA ALA A 36 27.81 -25.21 -39.21
C ALA A 36 27.75 -25.25 -37.69
N GLU A 37 28.55 -24.43 -37.01
CA GLU A 37 28.26 -23.98 -35.69
C GLU A 37 26.84 -23.37 -35.71
N VAL A 38 25.89 -24.14 -35.20
CA VAL A 38 24.57 -23.59 -34.85
C VAL A 38 24.83 -22.68 -33.65
N SER A 39 25.10 -21.41 -33.91
CA SER A 39 24.91 -20.40 -32.91
C SER A 39 23.47 -20.58 -32.41
N ALA A 40 23.34 -20.88 -31.12
CA ALA A 40 22.06 -20.83 -30.43
C ALA A 40 21.60 -19.37 -30.43
N ASP A 41 21.09 -18.91 -31.56
CA ASP A 41 20.40 -17.66 -31.66
C ASP A 41 19.15 -17.78 -30.77
N GLN A 42 19.21 -17.07 -29.67
CA GLN A 42 18.10 -16.94 -28.74
C GLN A 42 16.88 -16.49 -29.57
N ASN A 43 15.94 -17.40 -29.78
CA ASN A 43 14.63 -17.08 -30.31
C ASN A 43 13.88 -16.24 -29.27
N VAL A 44 14.29 -14.98 -29.10
CA VAL A 44 13.42 -13.97 -28.50
C VAL A 44 12.25 -13.86 -29.45
N SER A 45 11.08 -14.28 -29.01
CA SER A 45 9.86 -14.15 -29.80
C SER A 45 9.78 -12.72 -30.34
N ALA A 46 9.63 -12.57 -31.66
CA ALA A 46 9.50 -11.27 -32.33
C ALA A 46 8.35 -10.40 -31.75
N HIS A 47 7.51 -11.00 -30.92
CA HIS A 47 6.38 -10.39 -30.22
C HIS A 47 6.59 -10.28 -28.69
N ALA A 48 7.80 -10.53 -28.17
CA ALA A 48 8.09 -10.32 -26.77
C ALA A 48 7.98 -8.83 -26.41
N ARG A 49 7.28 -8.54 -25.29
CA ARG A 49 7.17 -7.17 -24.76
C ARG A 49 8.53 -6.76 -24.21
N ASN A 50 9.08 -5.68 -24.74
CA ASN A 50 10.38 -5.19 -24.30
C ASN A 50 10.27 -4.42 -22.97
N ILE A 51 11.20 -4.67 -22.06
CA ILE A 51 11.34 -3.95 -20.78
C ILE A 51 12.47 -2.94 -20.94
N GLU A 52 12.13 -1.66 -20.92
CA GLU A 52 13.11 -0.58 -20.87
C GLU A 52 13.74 -0.54 -19.47
N ILE A 53 15.05 -0.78 -19.38
CA ILE A 53 15.74 -0.91 -18.09
C ILE A 53 16.02 0.45 -17.45
N ASP A 54 16.46 1.41 -18.25
CA ASP A 54 16.83 2.76 -17.80
C ASP A 54 16.43 3.76 -18.90
N ASN A 55 15.17 4.18 -18.88
CA ASN A 55 14.61 5.09 -19.87
C ASN A 55 13.58 6.01 -19.25
N SER A 56 13.52 7.27 -19.67
CA SER A 56 12.53 8.21 -19.18
C SER A 56 12.10 9.20 -20.24
N VAL A 57 10.86 9.66 -20.10
CA VAL A 57 10.26 10.73 -20.89
C VAL A 57 10.00 11.91 -19.97
N VAL A 58 10.33 13.11 -20.41
CA VAL A 58 10.04 14.36 -19.70
C VAL A 58 8.96 15.12 -20.43
N THR A 59 7.95 15.55 -19.73
CA THR A 59 6.86 16.39 -20.25
C THR A 59 6.71 17.64 -19.37
N GLU A 60 6.40 18.78 -20.01
CA GLU A 60 6.21 20.05 -19.32
C GLU A 60 4.72 20.35 -19.14
N HIS A 61 4.37 20.81 -17.95
CA HIS A 61 2.98 21.01 -17.55
C HIS A 61 2.79 22.31 -16.76
N GLU A 62 1.54 22.67 -16.63
CA GLU A 62 1.08 23.76 -15.80
C GLU A 62 -0.22 23.39 -15.11
N THR A 63 -0.37 23.80 -13.87
CA THR A 63 -1.58 23.58 -13.07
C THR A 63 -1.87 24.77 -12.16
N LYS A 64 -3.04 24.76 -11.51
CA LYS A 64 -3.38 25.71 -10.43
C LYS A 64 -3.50 24.98 -9.11
N ILE A 65 -2.69 25.39 -8.13
CA ILE A 65 -2.71 24.85 -6.76
C ILE A 65 -3.06 26.00 -5.82
N LEU A 66 -4.12 25.83 -5.02
CA LEU A 66 -4.66 26.87 -4.14
C LEU A 66 -4.84 28.22 -4.87
N GLY A 67 -5.30 28.16 -6.14
CA GLY A 67 -5.52 29.32 -6.99
C GLY A 67 -4.27 29.91 -7.65
N LYS A 68 -3.07 29.47 -7.27
CA LYS A 68 -1.79 29.94 -7.84
C LYS A 68 -1.33 29.05 -9.01
N ARG A 69 -0.81 29.68 -10.05
CA ARG A 69 -0.19 29.00 -11.20
C ARG A 69 1.13 28.35 -10.79
N VAL A 70 1.33 27.10 -11.14
CA VAL A 70 2.54 26.31 -10.89
C VAL A 70 2.95 25.64 -12.18
N LYS A 71 4.20 25.86 -12.61
CA LYS A 71 4.82 25.15 -13.74
C LYS A 71 5.69 24.01 -13.22
N TYR A 72 5.60 22.86 -13.87
CA TYR A 72 6.35 21.67 -13.47
C TYR A 72 6.70 20.78 -14.64
N SER A 73 7.77 20.02 -14.50
CA SER A 73 8.08 18.88 -15.37
C SER A 73 7.62 17.58 -14.70
N ALA A 74 7.20 16.63 -15.53
CA ALA A 74 6.95 15.26 -15.15
C ALA A 74 7.95 14.34 -15.85
N THR A 75 8.86 13.72 -15.10
CA THR A 75 9.77 12.69 -15.59
C THR A 75 9.16 11.33 -15.28
N THR A 76 8.79 10.59 -16.32
CA THR A 76 8.15 9.28 -16.20
C THR A 76 9.00 8.23 -16.88
N GLY A 77 9.38 7.17 -16.18
CA GLY A 77 10.25 6.16 -16.73
C GLY A 77 10.70 5.10 -15.76
N THR A 78 11.80 4.47 -16.08
CA THR A 78 12.41 3.37 -15.35
C THR A 78 13.82 3.73 -14.89
N GLN A 79 14.20 3.23 -13.71
CA GLN A 79 15.56 3.30 -13.20
C GLN A 79 15.93 1.93 -12.62
N PRO A 80 17.10 1.36 -12.99
CA PRO A 80 17.53 0.08 -12.47
C PRO A 80 17.87 0.11 -10.99
N VAL A 81 17.83 -1.08 -10.38
CA VAL A 81 18.41 -1.43 -9.09
C VAL A 81 19.59 -2.35 -9.38
N TRP A 82 20.73 -2.09 -8.79
CA TRP A 82 21.94 -2.91 -8.92
C TRP A 82 22.17 -3.78 -7.68
N ASN A 83 22.76 -4.94 -7.89
CA ASN A 83 23.29 -5.78 -6.81
C ASN A 83 24.70 -5.31 -6.38
N GLY A 84 25.32 -6.03 -5.44
CA GLY A 84 26.67 -5.73 -4.97
C GLY A 84 27.77 -5.87 -6.03
N ASP A 85 27.50 -6.57 -7.12
CA ASP A 85 28.42 -6.78 -8.24
C ASP A 85 28.20 -5.77 -9.37
N SER A 86 27.32 -4.80 -9.15
CA SER A 86 26.91 -3.77 -10.12
C SER A 86 26.10 -4.29 -11.33
N ASP A 87 25.50 -5.48 -11.22
CA ASP A 87 24.57 -5.98 -12.21
C ASP A 87 23.17 -5.44 -11.96
N PRO A 88 22.43 -5.01 -13.00
CA PRO A 88 21.04 -4.59 -12.86
C PRO A 88 20.16 -5.83 -12.61
N VAL A 89 19.49 -5.89 -11.46
CA VAL A 89 18.66 -7.03 -11.04
C VAL A 89 17.16 -6.79 -11.15
N ALA A 90 16.77 -5.53 -11.17
CA ALA A 90 15.39 -5.09 -11.40
C ALA A 90 15.38 -3.70 -12.02
N THR A 91 14.26 -3.32 -12.62
CA THR A 91 14.00 -1.93 -12.99
C THR A 91 12.72 -1.44 -12.36
N LEU A 92 12.75 -0.27 -11.74
CA LEU A 92 11.61 0.34 -11.07
C LEU A 92 11.05 1.48 -11.90
N PHE A 93 9.76 1.40 -12.16
CA PHE A 93 9.00 2.46 -12.80
C PHE A 93 8.65 3.54 -11.78
N TYR A 94 8.84 4.81 -12.17
CA TYR A 94 8.55 5.97 -11.34
C TYR A 94 7.94 7.11 -12.14
N THR A 95 7.28 8.04 -11.44
CA THR A 95 6.91 9.35 -11.98
C THR A 95 7.37 10.43 -11.01
N TYR A 96 8.22 11.32 -11.46
CA TYR A 96 8.79 12.41 -10.70
C TYR A 96 8.26 13.76 -11.17
N TYR A 97 7.62 14.49 -10.29
CA TYR A 97 7.13 15.84 -10.53
C TYR A 97 8.05 16.84 -9.88
N GLN A 98 8.63 17.71 -10.68
CA GLN A 98 9.54 18.75 -10.24
C GLN A 98 9.04 20.12 -10.69
N ARG A 99 8.95 21.05 -9.75
CA ARG A 99 8.57 22.42 -10.04
C ARG A 99 9.68 23.14 -10.84
N THR A 100 9.34 23.81 -11.95
CA THR A 100 10.30 24.43 -12.89
C THR A 100 10.38 25.95 -12.77
N ASP A 101 9.41 26.61 -12.14
CA ASP A 101 9.35 28.06 -11.96
C ASP A 101 9.99 28.54 -10.63
N VAL A 102 10.97 27.77 -10.11
CA VAL A 102 11.74 28.10 -8.90
C VAL A 102 13.23 28.25 -9.22
N LYS A 103 13.93 29.10 -8.45
CA LYS A 103 15.34 29.43 -8.74
C LYS A 103 16.31 28.31 -8.35
N ASP A 104 16.05 27.58 -7.24
CA ASP A 104 16.91 26.52 -6.74
C ASP A 104 16.06 25.31 -6.29
N ASN A 105 16.10 24.25 -7.08
CA ASN A 105 15.42 23.00 -6.79
C ASN A 105 16.21 22.12 -5.82
N THR A 106 17.52 22.34 -5.67
CA THR A 106 18.39 21.46 -4.89
C THR A 106 18.16 21.55 -3.38
N THR A 107 17.54 22.64 -2.91
CA THR A 107 17.18 22.87 -1.50
C THR A 107 15.67 22.77 -1.25
N ARG A 108 14.89 22.48 -2.29
CA ARG A 108 13.44 22.29 -2.19
C ARG A 108 13.12 20.92 -1.57
N PRO A 109 12.09 20.77 -0.72
CA PRO A 109 11.68 19.47 -0.18
C PRO A 109 11.43 18.43 -1.29
N LEU A 110 11.89 17.20 -1.06
CA LEU A 110 11.65 16.04 -1.92
C LEU A 110 10.85 15.00 -1.14
N ILE A 111 9.72 14.60 -1.69
CA ILE A 111 8.87 13.53 -1.14
C ILE A 111 9.01 12.28 -2.00
N ILE A 112 9.26 11.14 -1.36
CA ILE A 112 9.30 9.82 -1.98
C ILE A 112 8.09 9.04 -1.47
N SER A 113 7.21 8.66 -2.39
CA SER A 113 5.87 8.14 -2.10
C SER A 113 5.69 6.70 -2.53
N PHE A 114 5.12 5.86 -1.65
CA PHE A 114 4.86 4.44 -1.86
C PHE A 114 3.46 4.06 -1.42
N ASN A 115 2.74 3.29 -2.24
CA ASN A 115 1.61 2.51 -1.75
C ASN A 115 2.08 1.17 -1.15
N GLY A 116 1.15 0.39 -0.64
CA GLY A 116 1.40 -0.81 0.14
C GLY A 116 1.15 -2.14 -0.56
N GLY A 117 0.33 -2.95 0.03
CA GLY A 117 -0.09 -4.26 -0.46
C GLY A 117 0.52 -5.45 0.29
N PRO A 118 1.79 -5.83 0.15
CA PRO A 118 3.00 -5.17 -0.38
C PRO A 118 3.11 -5.06 -1.90
N GLY A 119 2.33 -5.79 -2.66
CA GLY A 119 2.39 -5.85 -4.12
C GLY A 119 1.54 -4.80 -4.85
N SER A 120 1.13 -3.70 -4.22
CA SER A 120 0.38 -2.63 -4.88
C SER A 120 1.31 -1.64 -5.60
N ALA A 121 0.92 -1.22 -6.80
CA ALA A 121 1.53 -0.06 -7.45
C ALA A 121 1.23 1.22 -6.65
N SER A 122 2.09 2.23 -6.79
CA SER A 122 1.92 3.53 -6.12
C SER A 122 0.86 4.43 -6.80
N VAL A 123 -0.10 3.83 -7.47
CA VAL A 123 -1.12 4.50 -8.27
C VAL A 123 -2.13 5.29 -7.44
N TRP A 124 -2.51 4.77 -6.27
CA TRP A 124 -3.56 5.35 -5.45
C TRP A 124 -3.16 6.72 -4.92
N MET A 125 -1.99 6.82 -4.31
CA MET A 125 -1.45 8.12 -3.88
C MET A 125 -1.05 9.01 -5.05
N HIS A 126 -0.62 8.44 -6.17
CA HIS A 126 -0.20 9.19 -7.35
C HIS A 126 -1.35 9.98 -7.98
N VAL A 127 -2.47 9.29 -8.29
CA VAL A 127 -3.59 9.91 -9.01
C VAL A 127 -4.83 10.12 -8.12
N ALA A 128 -4.65 10.25 -6.80
CA ALA A 128 -5.75 10.61 -5.93
C ALA A 128 -5.36 11.44 -4.70
N TYR A 129 -4.04 11.57 -4.36
CA TYR A 129 -3.64 12.28 -3.15
C TYR A 129 -2.76 13.50 -3.43
N THR A 130 -1.44 13.31 -3.49
CA THR A 130 -0.47 14.42 -3.49
C THR A 130 -0.06 14.91 -4.87
N GLY A 131 -0.26 14.08 -5.90
CA GLY A 131 0.09 14.41 -7.28
C GLY A 131 -0.71 15.57 -7.88
N PRO A 132 -0.27 16.14 -9.03
CA PRO A 132 -0.93 17.28 -9.68
C PRO A 132 -2.25 16.90 -10.37
N ARG A 133 -2.51 15.61 -10.57
CA ARG A 133 -3.74 15.07 -11.16
C ARG A 133 -4.39 14.10 -10.19
N ILE A 134 -5.71 14.10 -10.13
CA ILE A 134 -6.50 13.17 -9.31
C ILE A 134 -7.56 12.51 -10.16
N LEU A 135 -7.99 11.32 -9.72
CA LEU A 135 -9.11 10.58 -10.31
C LEU A 135 -10.36 11.44 -10.40
N ASN A 136 -11.16 11.20 -11.44
CA ASN A 136 -12.47 11.82 -11.59
C ASN A 136 -13.43 11.22 -10.54
N ILE A 137 -13.66 11.94 -9.45
CA ILE A 137 -14.47 11.55 -8.30
C ILE A 137 -15.44 12.67 -7.92
N ASP A 138 -16.55 12.32 -7.27
CA ASP A 138 -17.49 13.28 -6.68
C ASP A 138 -16.94 13.88 -5.36
N SER A 139 -17.76 14.64 -4.65
CA SER A 139 -17.36 15.27 -3.38
C SER A 139 -17.13 14.27 -2.26
N GLU A 140 -17.83 13.13 -2.28
CA GLU A 140 -17.75 12.08 -1.26
C GLU A 140 -16.70 11.01 -1.57
N GLY A 141 -16.06 11.07 -2.75
CA GLY A 141 -14.96 10.19 -3.15
C GLY A 141 -15.36 9.00 -3.99
N TYR A 142 -16.60 9.00 -4.53
CA TYR A 142 -17.02 7.95 -5.44
C TYR A 142 -16.58 8.23 -6.87
N PRO A 143 -16.00 7.25 -7.58
CA PRO A 143 -15.56 7.42 -8.97
C PRO A 143 -16.70 7.76 -9.92
N VAL A 144 -16.47 8.74 -10.80
CA VAL A 144 -17.44 9.23 -11.79
C VAL A 144 -16.99 8.87 -13.20
N GLN A 145 -17.92 8.39 -14.02
CA GLN A 145 -17.68 8.11 -15.44
C GLN A 145 -17.83 9.38 -16.30
N PRO A 146 -17.07 9.51 -17.40
CA PRO A 146 -16.01 8.60 -17.85
C PRO A 146 -14.80 8.63 -16.91
N TYR A 147 -14.23 7.45 -16.64
CA TYR A 147 -13.07 7.35 -15.74
C TYR A 147 -11.84 8.02 -16.38
N GLY A 148 -11.18 8.86 -15.61
CA GLY A 148 -10.04 9.61 -16.05
C GLY A 148 -9.45 10.43 -14.89
N VAL A 149 -8.60 11.40 -15.22
CA VAL A 149 -7.99 12.29 -14.24
C VAL A 149 -8.38 13.74 -14.47
N GLN A 150 -8.39 14.51 -13.41
CA GLN A 150 -8.62 15.95 -13.39
C GLN A 150 -7.53 16.67 -12.60
N THR A 151 -7.49 17.99 -12.70
CA THR A 151 -6.56 18.80 -11.91
C THR A 151 -6.77 18.60 -10.41
N ASN A 152 -5.69 18.41 -9.66
CA ASN A 152 -5.69 18.43 -8.19
C ASN A 152 -5.43 19.86 -7.69
N PRO A 153 -6.45 20.60 -7.24
CA PRO A 153 -6.25 21.97 -6.76
C PRO A 153 -5.56 22.04 -5.40
N TYR A 154 -5.36 20.90 -4.75
CA TYR A 154 -4.76 20.77 -3.41
C TYR A 154 -3.41 20.06 -3.41
N SER A 155 -2.88 19.68 -4.58
CA SER A 155 -1.54 19.05 -4.71
C SER A 155 -0.50 19.82 -3.90
N ILE A 156 0.43 19.08 -3.28
CA ILE A 156 1.54 19.67 -2.50
C ILE A 156 2.74 20.08 -3.35
N LEU A 157 2.61 20.03 -4.68
CA LEU A 157 3.68 20.44 -5.61
C LEU A 157 4.02 21.93 -5.50
N ASP A 158 3.19 22.75 -4.85
CA ASP A 158 3.52 24.13 -4.50
C ASP A 158 4.64 24.23 -3.44
N VAL A 159 4.77 23.26 -2.53
CA VAL A 159 5.76 23.26 -1.42
C VAL A 159 6.85 22.22 -1.55
N ALA A 160 6.64 21.10 -2.26
CA ALA A 160 7.60 19.99 -2.39
C ALA A 160 7.57 19.43 -3.82
N ASP A 161 8.69 18.83 -4.25
CA ASP A 161 8.74 17.96 -5.41
C ASP A 161 8.42 16.52 -4.97
N ILE A 162 7.84 15.70 -5.87
CA ILE A 162 7.28 14.40 -5.48
C ILE A 162 7.70 13.33 -6.47
N VAL A 163 8.17 12.19 -5.98
CA VAL A 163 8.36 10.99 -6.79
C VAL A 163 7.49 9.84 -6.28
N PHE A 164 6.71 9.26 -7.17
CA PHE A 164 5.92 8.05 -6.95
C PHE A 164 6.68 6.85 -7.50
N VAL A 165 7.05 5.92 -6.63
CA VAL A 165 7.88 4.77 -6.99
C VAL A 165 7.04 3.49 -6.93
N ASN A 166 7.08 2.71 -7.99
CA ASN A 166 6.42 1.41 -8.02
C ASN A 166 7.44 0.33 -7.61
N PRO A 167 7.23 -0.38 -6.50
CA PRO A 167 8.08 -1.49 -6.09
C PRO A 167 8.14 -2.60 -7.15
N VAL A 168 9.14 -3.49 -7.05
CA VAL A 168 9.35 -4.58 -8.01
C VAL A 168 8.07 -5.37 -8.28
N ASN A 169 7.80 -5.69 -9.54
CA ASN A 169 6.61 -6.35 -10.10
C ASN A 169 5.31 -5.53 -10.05
N THR A 170 5.30 -4.32 -9.52
CA THR A 170 4.12 -3.43 -9.52
C THR A 170 4.23 -2.39 -10.64
N GLY A 171 3.11 -1.82 -11.07
CA GLY A 171 3.12 -0.90 -12.20
C GLY A 171 3.83 -1.49 -13.43
N TYR A 172 4.78 -0.76 -13.96
CA TYR A 172 5.68 -1.25 -15.02
C TYR A 172 7.03 -1.77 -14.49
N SER A 173 7.26 -1.80 -13.18
CA SER A 173 8.49 -2.35 -12.57
C SER A 173 8.59 -3.86 -12.76
N ARG A 174 9.78 -4.35 -13.07
CA ARG A 174 10.02 -5.79 -13.34
C ARG A 174 11.35 -6.25 -12.76
N VAL A 175 11.41 -7.51 -12.36
CA VAL A 175 12.66 -8.25 -12.19
C VAL A 175 13.33 -8.42 -13.55
N LEU A 176 14.65 -8.30 -13.60
CA LEU A 176 15.43 -8.47 -14.83
C LEU A 176 16.01 -9.88 -14.95
N PRO A 177 16.26 -10.36 -16.17
CA PRO A 177 17.05 -11.58 -16.39
C PRO A 177 18.48 -11.43 -15.84
N LYS A 178 19.10 -12.52 -15.48
CA LYS A 178 20.52 -12.61 -15.18
C LYS A 178 21.37 -12.37 -16.45
N ALA A 179 22.68 -12.23 -16.29
CA ALA A 179 23.61 -12.03 -17.40
C ALA A 179 23.56 -13.16 -18.46
N ASP A 180 23.19 -14.38 -18.05
CA ASP A 180 22.98 -15.52 -18.94
C ASP A 180 21.61 -15.53 -19.65
N GLY A 181 20.80 -14.50 -19.48
CA GLY A 181 19.46 -14.36 -20.04
C GLY A 181 18.36 -15.13 -19.29
N THR A 182 18.68 -15.90 -18.26
CA THR A 182 17.70 -16.67 -17.49
C THR A 182 17.03 -15.79 -16.43
N MET A 183 15.72 -16.01 -16.21
CA MET A 183 15.02 -15.32 -15.12
C MET A 183 15.44 -15.92 -13.77
N PRO A 184 15.66 -15.09 -12.73
CA PRO A 184 15.84 -15.61 -11.38
C PRO A 184 14.67 -16.49 -10.94
N SER A 185 14.96 -17.60 -10.27
CA SER A 185 13.93 -18.48 -9.69
C SER A 185 13.06 -17.74 -8.67
N LYS A 186 11.89 -18.28 -8.33
CA LYS A 186 11.00 -17.67 -7.32
C LYS A 186 11.70 -17.47 -5.96
N ASN A 187 12.55 -18.41 -5.56
CA ASN A 187 13.31 -18.31 -4.31
C ASN A 187 14.37 -17.20 -4.35
N GLU A 188 15.05 -17.04 -5.49
CA GLU A 188 15.99 -15.94 -5.69
C GLU A 188 15.26 -14.58 -5.69
N GLN A 189 14.14 -14.48 -6.41
CA GLN A 189 13.31 -13.26 -6.40
C GLN A 189 12.81 -12.93 -4.99
N GLN A 190 12.38 -13.93 -4.21
CA GLN A 190 11.97 -13.73 -2.82
C GLN A 190 13.11 -13.15 -1.98
N LYS A 191 14.29 -13.74 -2.06
CA LYS A 191 15.47 -13.29 -1.30
C LYS A 191 15.90 -11.86 -1.67
N MET A 192 15.76 -11.50 -2.94
CA MET A 192 16.19 -10.19 -3.45
C MET A 192 15.14 -9.09 -3.22
N PHE A 193 13.83 -9.43 -3.28
CA PHE A 193 12.79 -8.40 -3.40
C PHE A 193 11.55 -8.62 -2.53
N PHE A 194 11.16 -9.87 -2.22
CA PHE A 194 9.83 -10.18 -1.69
C PHE A 194 9.85 -10.57 -0.22
N GLY A 195 10.18 -9.62 0.60
CA GLY A 195 10.20 -9.70 2.05
C GLY A 195 10.46 -8.32 2.65
N VAL A 196 10.19 -8.13 3.95
CA VAL A 196 10.32 -6.82 4.60
C VAL A 196 11.74 -6.25 4.43
N ASN A 197 12.76 -7.04 4.77
CA ASN A 197 14.15 -6.58 4.69
C ASN A 197 14.64 -6.41 3.25
N ALA A 198 14.27 -7.34 2.36
CA ALA A 198 14.63 -7.27 0.94
C ALA A 198 14.03 -6.03 0.28
N ASP A 199 12.74 -5.75 0.55
CA ASP A 199 12.02 -4.58 0.06
C ASP A 199 12.68 -3.27 0.50
N ILE A 200 13.04 -3.17 1.78
CA ILE A 200 13.75 -2.00 2.34
C ILE A 200 15.13 -1.84 1.68
N SER A 201 15.88 -2.91 1.54
CA SER A 201 17.27 -2.87 1.06
C SER A 201 17.37 -2.40 -0.39
N TYR A 202 16.61 -3.01 -1.33
CA TYR A 202 16.70 -2.60 -2.74
C TYR A 202 16.09 -1.21 -2.98
N LEU A 203 15.07 -0.83 -2.20
CA LEU A 203 14.50 0.52 -2.31
C LEU A 203 15.45 1.58 -1.75
N ALA A 204 16.23 1.29 -0.71
CA ALA A 204 17.25 2.22 -0.21
C ALA A 204 18.35 2.47 -1.25
N GLU A 205 18.79 1.42 -1.96
CA GLU A 205 19.73 1.53 -3.09
C GLU A 205 19.12 2.40 -4.21
N TRP A 206 17.88 2.12 -4.61
CA TRP A 206 17.18 2.88 -5.63
C TRP A 206 17.05 4.37 -5.26
N VAL A 207 16.68 4.67 -4.00
CA VAL A 207 16.54 6.05 -3.50
C VAL A 207 17.88 6.78 -3.53
N ASN A 208 18.97 6.13 -3.13
CA ASN A 208 20.33 6.71 -3.18
C ASN A 208 20.68 7.13 -4.61
N THR A 209 20.50 6.23 -5.56
CA THR A 209 20.76 6.49 -6.98
C THR A 209 19.84 7.59 -7.52
N PHE A 210 18.54 7.57 -7.19
CA PHE A 210 17.60 8.60 -7.61
C PHE A 210 18.00 10.00 -7.10
N VAL A 211 18.33 10.10 -5.81
CA VAL A 211 18.76 11.36 -5.18
C VAL A 211 20.04 11.89 -5.82
N THR A 212 20.98 10.99 -6.15
CA THR A 212 22.25 11.33 -6.81
C THR A 212 22.01 11.82 -8.23
N ARG A 213 21.28 11.08 -9.05
CA ARG A 213 20.98 11.41 -10.46
C ARG A 213 20.25 12.75 -10.61
N ASN A 214 19.36 13.05 -9.67
CA ASN A 214 18.54 14.27 -9.71
C ASN A 214 19.13 15.43 -8.90
N ASN A 215 20.38 15.32 -8.40
CA ASN A 215 21.06 16.35 -7.60
C ASN A 215 20.23 16.82 -6.39
N ARG A 216 19.65 15.86 -5.62
CA ARG A 216 18.73 16.14 -4.52
C ARG A 216 19.34 15.85 -3.13
N TRP A 217 20.67 15.70 -3.02
CA TRP A 217 21.33 15.46 -1.74
C TRP A 217 21.11 16.58 -0.71
N ARG A 218 21.03 17.82 -1.15
CA ARG A 218 20.80 19.00 -0.29
C ARG A 218 19.33 19.24 0.07
N SER A 219 18.40 18.55 -0.58
CA SER A 219 16.97 18.69 -0.32
C SER A 219 16.59 18.12 1.05
N PRO A 220 15.73 18.79 1.83
CA PRO A 220 14.98 18.14 2.90
C PRO A 220 14.18 16.96 2.32
N LYS A 221 14.24 15.80 2.97
CA LYS A 221 13.68 14.56 2.43
C LYS A 221 12.58 14.01 3.32
N TYR A 222 11.51 13.58 2.67
CA TYR A 222 10.31 13.02 3.29
C TYR A 222 9.95 11.69 2.64
N LEU A 223 9.52 10.72 3.45
CA LEU A 223 8.91 9.49 2.98
C LEU A 223 7.42 9.51 3.28
N ILE A 224 6.60 9.10 2.32
CA ILE A 224 5.17 8.85 2.54
C ILE A 224 4.87 7.41 2.17
N GLY A 225 4.24 6.66 3.07
CA GLY A 225 3.79 5.30 2.84
C GLY A 225 2.33 5.12 3.21
N GLU A 226 1.58 4.37 2.40
CA GLU A 226 0.20 4.00 2.70
C GLU A 226 0.08 2.50 2.92
N SER A 227 -0.72 2.08 3.94
CA SER A 227 -0.96 0.66 4.22
C SER A 227 0.36 -0.07 4.52
N TYR A 228 0.67 -1.19 3.84
CA TYR A 228 1.99 -1.83 3.94
C TYR A 228 3.14 -0.85 3.58
N GLY A 229 2.89 0.18 2.78
CA GLY A 229 3.85 1.25 2.53
C GLY A 229 4.37 1.91 3.81
N THR A 230 3.61 1.89 4.91
CA THR A 230 4.04 2.40 6.21
C THR A 230 5.12 1.50 6.85
N THR A 231 5.00 0.17 6.73
CA THR A 231 6.06 -0.78 7.08
C THR A 231 7.33 -0.48 6.26
N ARG A 232 7.18 -0.25 4.97
CA ARG A 232 8.27 0.09 4.04
C ARG A 232 9.00 1.36 4.44
N VAL A 233 8.29 2.49 4.59
CA VAL A 233 8.91 3.77 4.89
C VAL A 233 9.47 3.85 6.31
N SER A 234 8.89 3.12 7.26
CA SER A 234 9.42 2.99 8.62
C SER A 234 10.78 2.28 8.64
N GLY A 235 10.91 1.18 7.88
CA GLY A 235 12.20 0.49 7.73
C GLY A 235 13.21 1.29 6.91
N LEU A 236 12.76 1.92 5.81
CA LEU A 236 13.60 2.79 4.98
C LEU A 236 14.19 3.97 5.77
N ALA A 237 13.48 4.50 6.76
CA ALA A 237 13.98 5.62 7.55
C ALA A 237 15.32 5.30 8.22
N LEU A 238 15.47 4.12 8.82
CA LEU A 238 16.71 3.69 9.44
C LEU A 238 17.76 3.23 8.41
N GLU A 239 17.33 2.51 7.37
CA GLU A 239 18.23 1.98 6.34
C GLU A 239 18.91 3.11 5.56
N LEU A 240 18.16 4.13 5.14
CA LEU A 240 18.71 5.32 4.48
C LEU A 240 19.70 6.06 5.37
N GLN A 241 19.38 6.20 6.65
CA GLN A 241 20.23 6.91 7.60
C GLN A 241 21.52 6.14 7.88
N ASN A 242 21.46 4.82 8.12
CA ASN A 242 22.60 4.04 8.58
C ASN A 242 23.45 3.42 7.47
N ARG A 243 22.86 3.19 6.28
CA ARG A 243 23.53 2.56 5.15
C ARG A 243 23.82 3.52 4.00
N GLN A 244 22.94 4.52 3.80
CA GLN A 244 23.08 5.49 2.73
C GLN A 244 23.52 6.87 3.22
N TRP A 245 23.71 7.04 4.55
CA TRP A 245 24.13 8.30 5.21
C TRP A 245 23.21 9.48 4.85
N MET A 246 21.91 9.18 4.69
CA MET A 246 20.90 10.11 4.23
C MET A 246 19.89 10.39 5.34
N TYR A 247 19.92 11.59 5.91
CA TYR A 247 18.93 12.03 6.89
C TYR A 247 17.61 12.37 6.22
N LEU A 248 16.53 12.05 6.93
CA LEU A 248 15.16 12.45 6.60
C LEU A 248 14.69 13.55 7.54
N ASN A 249 13.77 14.39 7.05
CA ASN A 249 13.09 15.43 7.83
C ASN A 249 11.72 14.96 8.34
N GLY A 250 11.07 14.06 7.61
CA GLY A 250 9.79 13.52 8.03
C GLY A 250 9.42 12.20 7.40
N VAL A 251 8.58 11.45 8.12
CA VAL A 251 7.91 10.24 7.66
C VAL A 251 6.41 10.40 7.87
N VAL A 252 5.63 10.16 6.83
CA VAL A 252 4.16 10.19 6.89
C VAL A 252 3.62 8.79 6.71
N LEU A 253 2.85 8.33 7.69
CA LEU A 253 2.23 7.01 7.73
C LEU A 253 0.73 7.16 7.45
N VAL A 254 0.31 6.81 6.24
CA VAL A 254 -1.09 6.87 5.82
C VAL A 254 -1.76 5.53 6.04
N SER A 255 -2.83 5.49 6.82
CA SER A 255 -3.57 4.25 7.14
C SER A 255 -2.64 3.10 7.53
N PRO A 256 -1.84 3.27 8.62
CA PRO A 256 -0.69 2.43 8.90
C PRO A 256 -1.07 1.00 9.30
N THR A 257 -0.20 0.06 8.92
CA THR A 257 -0.12 -1.29 9.52
C THR A 257 0.39 -1.20 10.96
N ASP A 258 0.54 -2.35 11.62
CA ASP A 258 1.12 -2.42 12.97
C ASP A 258 2.62 -2.09 13.04
N ILE A 259 3.30 -2.04 11.90
CA ILE A 259 4.76 -1.82 11.79
C ILE A 259 5.60 -2.67 12.79
N GLY A 260 5.08 -3.84 13.17
CA GLY A 260 5.70 -4.73 14.17
C GLY A 260 5.44 -4.38 15.63
N ILE A 261 4.61 -3.39 15.92
CA ILE A 261 4.13 -3.09 17.27
C ILE A 261 2.99 -4.05 17.62
N GLU A 262 3.23 -4.89 18.62
CA GLU A 262 2.27 -5.95 18.98
C GLU A 262 0.95 -5.40 19.51
N ARG A 263 -0.15 -5.94 18.98
CA ARG A 263 -1.53 -5.71 19.40
C ARG A 263 -2.23 -7.05 19.45
N ASN A 264 -2.10 -7.77 20.55
CA ASN A 264 -2.63 -9.12 20.70
C ASN A 264 -3.74 -9.18 21.75
N GLY A 265 -4.56 -10.24 21.69
CA GLY A 265 -5.61 -10.51 22.67
C GLY A 265 -6.57 -9.35 22.89
N PRO A 266 -6.80 -8.95 24.15
CA PRO A 266 -7.79 -7.93 24.53
C PRO A 266 -7.62 -6.58 23.81
N VAL A 267 -6.39 -6.12 23.63
CA VAL A 267 -6.10 -4.84 22.96
C VAL A 267 -6.55 -4.90 21.50
N LYS A 268 -6.23 -5.97 20.79
CA LYS A 268 -6.62 -6.14 19.39
C LYS A 268 -8.13 -6.24 19.22
N ALA A 269 -8.81 -6.91 20.15
CA ALA A 269 -10.27 -7.05 20.11
C ALA A 269 -10.96 -5.71 20.39
N ALA A 270 -10.54 -5.00 21.44
CA ALA A 270 -11.14 -3.76 21.88
C ALA A 270 -10.92 -2.60 20.89
N ASN A 271 -9.74 -2.46 20.32
CA ASN A 271 -9.38 -1.35 19.42
C ASN A 271 -10.24 -1.26 18.15
N ARG A 272 -11.06 -2.27 17.87
CA ARG A 272 -12.03 -2.23 16.75
C ARG A 272 -13.26 -1.39 17.06
N LEU A 273 -13.62 -1.25 18.36
CA LEU A 273 -14.87 -0.61 18.75
C LEU A 273 -14.98 0.85 18.32
N PRO A 274 -13.96 1.72 18.43
CA PRO A 274 -14.04 3.09 17.93
C PRO A 274 -14.32 3.18 16.44
N TYR A 275 -13.74 2.27 15.63
CA TYR A 275 -14.06 2.15 14.21
C TYR A 275 -15.50 1.67 13.99
N PHE A 276 -16.00 0.70 14.78
CA PHE A 276 -17.39 0.27 14.69
C PHE A 276 -18.34 1.42 14.99
N ALA A 277 -18.04 2.22 16.01
CA ALA A 277 -18.84 3.38 16.37
C ALA A 277 -18.87 4.45 15.25
N ALA A 278 -17.72 4.74 14.66
CA ALA A 278 -17.65 5.67 13.53
C ALA A 278 -18.49 5.19 12.35
N THR A 279 -18.40 3.91 12.02
CA THR A 279 -19.16 3.29 10.92
C THR A 279 -20.66 3.24 11.22
N ALA A 280 -21.05 2.84 12.43
CA ALA A 280 -22.45 2.81 12.86
C ALA A 280 -23.07 4.22 12.85
N TRP A 281 -22.31 5.22 13.29
CA TRP A 281 -22.71 6.62 13.20
C TRP A 281 -22.96 7.06 11.75
N TYR A 282 -22.06 6.73 10.82
CA TYR A 282 -22.21 7.06 9.39
C TYR A 282 -23.47 6.44 8.78
N HIS A 283 -23.80 5.21 9.15
CA HIS A 283 -24.96 4.48 8.64
C HIS A 283 -26.26 4.69 9.45
N ASN A 284 -26.30 5.63 10.39
CA ASN A 284 -27.46 5.94 11.22
C ASN A 284 -27.96 4.70 12.02
N ARG A 285 -27.04 3.95 12.62
CA ARG A 285 -27.32 2.73 13.40
C ARG A 285 -27.16 2.91 14.90
N LEU A 286 -26.88 4.12 15.38
CA LEU A 286 -26.78 4.43 16.80
C LEU A 286 -28.12 4.94 17.33
N ASP A 287 -28.28 4.93 18.67
CA ASP A 287 -29.42 5.58 19.31
C ASP A 287 -29.42 7.10 19.06
N GLU A 288 -30.58 7.75 19.21
CA GLU A 288 -30.77 9.16 18.93
C GLU A 288 -29.80 10.08 19.68
N THR A 289 -29.45 9.71 20.93
CA THR A 289 -28.55 10.51 21.78
C THR A 289 -27.11 10.49 21.29
N LEU A 290 -26.65 9.39 20.74
CA LEU A 290 -25.33 9.27 20.13
C LEU A 290 -25.32 9.76 18.67
N GLN A 291 -26.39 9.45 17.94
CA GLN A 291 -26.51 9.82 16.52
C GLN A 291 -26.55 11.34 16.32
N SER A 292 -27.10 12.10 17.27
CA SER A 292 -27.18 13.56 17.21
C SER A 292 -25.85 14.27 17.51
N LYS A 293 -24.86 13.57 18.07
CA LYS A 293 -23.53 14.14 18.31
C LYS A 293 -22.73 14.28 17.00
N ASP A 294 -21.85 15.28 16.93
CA ASP A 294 -20.80 15.24 15.90
C ASP A 294 -19.89 14.03 16.11
N LEU A 295 -19.40 13.43 15.03
CA LEU A 295 -18.51 12.27 15.10
C LEU A 295 -17.28 12.52 15.99
N LEU A 296 -16.68 13.71 15.90
CA LEU A 296 -15.48 14.07 16.68
C LEU A 296 -15.75 14.31 18.16
N ASP A 297 -17.02 14.51 18.55
CA ASP A 297 -17.44 14.56 19.94
C ASP A 297 -17.79 13.17 20.48
N LEU A 298 -18.28 12.27 19.61
CA LEU A 298 -18.59 10.87 19.98
C LEU A 298 -17.34 10.03 20.20
N LEU A 299 -16.36 10.09 19.28
CA LEU A 299 -15.22 9.17 19.30
C LEU A 299 -14.39 9.21 20.58
N PRO A 300 -14.10 10.37 21.22
CA PRO A 300 -13.39 10.39 22.50
C PRO A 300 -14.08 9.61 23.62
N GLU A 301 -15.42 9.62 23.67
CA GLU A 301 -16.21 8.85 24.66
C GLU A 301 -16.03 7.33 24.42
N VAL A 302 -16.05 6.89 23.15
CA VAL A 302 -15.87 5.48 22.81
C VAL A 302 -14.43 5.03 23.03
N GLU A 303 -13.47 5.88 22.74
CA GLU A 303 -12.04 5.62 23.00
C GLU A 303 -11.76 5.46 24.50
N ASP A 304 -12.35 6.33 25.32
CA ASP A 304 -12.24 6.25 26.78
C ASP A 304 -12.84 4.94 27.32
N PHE A 305 -14.05 4.59 26.90
CA PHE A 305 -14.67 3.30 27.24
C PHE A 305 -13.80 2.13 26.78
N THR A 306 -13.22 2.19 25.59
CA THR A 306 -12.38 1.13 25.04
C THR A 306 -11.16 0.86 25.93
N ILE A 307 -10.47 1.92 26.37
CA ILE A 307 -9.24 1.81 27.17
C ILE A 307 -9.56 1.43 28.63
N ASN A 308 -10.55 2.09 29.24
CA ASN A 308 -10.75 2.03 30.68
C ASN A 308 -11.73 0.94 31.15
N GLU A 309 -12.60 0.44 30.26
CA GLU A 309 -13.59 -0.58 30.60
C GLU A 309 -13.49 -1.85 29.73
N LEU A 310 -13.46 -1.71 28.41
CA LEU A 310 -13.51 -2.87 27.51
C LEU A 310 -12.23 -3.72 27.53
N ILE A 311 -11.05 -3.12 27.44
CA ILE A 311 -9.77 -3.84 27.53
C ILE A 311 -9.66 -4.60 28.86
N PRO A 312 -9.91 -3.98 30.05
CA PRO A 312 -9.89 -4.70 31.32
C PRO A 312 -10.89 -5.86 31.42
N ALA A 313 -12.10 -5.70 30.88
CA ALA A 313 -13.09 -6.76 30.86
C ALA A 313 -12.66 -7.94 29.98
N LEU A 314 -12.18 -7.66 28.78
CA LEU A 314 -11.65 -8.69 27.85
C LEU A 314 -10.41 -9.39 28.41
N ALA A 315 -9.56 -8.70 29.17
CA ALA A 315 -8.39 -9.29 29.82
C ALA A 315 -8.74 -10.33 30.89
N LYS A 316 -9.91 -10.20 31.53
CA LYS A 316 -10.43 -11.19 32.51
C LYS A 316 -11.01 -12.44 31.83
N GLY A 317 -11.34 -12.38 30.52
CA GLY A 317 -11.91 -13.51 29.79
C GLY A 317 -13.13 -14.09 30.44
N GLY A 318 -13.15 -15.42 30.65
CA GLY A 318 -14.24 -16.13 31.32
C GLY A 318 -14.39 -15.84 32.82
N PHE A 319 -13.50 -15.05 33.45
CA PHE A 319 -13.56 -14.65 34.85
C PHE A 319 -14.12 -13.24 35.06
N VAL A 320 -14.58 -12.56 34.01
CA VAL A 320 -15.33 -11.32 34.15
C VAL A 320 -16.63 -11.58 34.90
N SER A 321 -17.01 -10.72 35.89
CA SER A 321 -18.26 -10.90 36.63
C SER A 321 -19.47 -10.71 35.71
N GLU A 322 -20.58 -11.40 35.98
CA GLU A 322 -21.80 -11.29 35.17
C GLU A 322 -22.36 -9.87 35.10
N ASN A 323 -22.19 -9.10 36.19
CA ASN A 323 -22.61 -7.69 36.21
C ASN A 323 -21.74 -6.82 35.30
N GLU A 324 -20.43 -6.97 35.39
CA GLU A 324 -19.46 -6.25 34.54
C GLU A 324 -19.67 -6.63 33.08
N LYS A 325 -19.83 -7.93 32.77
CA LYS A 325 -20.11 -8.43 31.43
C LYS A 325 -21.37 -7.82 30.83
N ARG A 326 -22.47 -7.75 31.61
CA ARG A 326 -23.71 -7.11 31.15
C ARG A 326 -23.52 -5.62 30.86
N THR A 327 -22.80 -4.90 31.72
CA THR A 327 -22.53 -3.47 31.54
C THR A 327 -21.71 -3.21 30.29
N VAL A 328 -20.64 -3.97 30.09
CA VAL A 328 -19.77 -3.86 28.90
C VAL A 328 -20.52 -4.24 27.63
N LEU A 329 -21.30 -5.33 27.67
CA LEU A 329 -22.13 -5.78 26.55
C LEU A 329 -23.12 -4.69 26.09
N ALA A 330 -23.86 -4.10 27.01
CA ALA A 330 -24.82 -3.04 26.72
C ALA A 330 -24.15 -1.79 26.11
N LYS A 331 -23.00 -1.39 26.65
CA LYS A 331 -22.21 -0.26 26.08
C LYS A 331 -21.66 -0.58 24.71
N MET A 332 -21.13 -1.80 24.49
CA MET A 332 -20.67 -2.23 23.18
C MET A 332 -21.79 -2.21 22.13
N ALA A 333 -22.98 -2.73 22.49
CA ALA A 333 -24.14 -2.71 21.59
C ALA A 333 -24.53 -1.27 21.23
N ARG A 334 -24.59 -0.41 22.24
CA ARG A 334 -24.90 1.02 22.07
C ARG A 334 -23.94 1.75 21.13
N TYR A 335 -22.63 1.50 21.25
CA TYR A 335 -21.62 2.16 20.41
C TYR A 335 -21.42 1.52 19.04
N SER A 336 -21.62 0.20 18.91
CA SER A 336 -21.37 -0.50 17.64
C SER A 336 -22.58 -0.57 16.71
N GLY A 337 -23.80 -0.33 17.23
CA GLY A 337 -25.04 -0.55 16.48
C GLY A 337 -25.39 -2.03 16.28
N LEU A 338 -24.61 -2.96 16.84
CA LEU A 338 -24.89 -4.38 16.82
C LEU A 338 -25.83 -4.78 17.96
N SER A 339 -26.57 -5.87 17.79
CA SER A 339 -27.40 -6.41 18.87
C SER A 339 -26.55 -7.00 19.99
N GLU A 340 -27.03 -6.94 21.25
CA GLU A 340 -26.39 -7.61 22.40
C GLU A 340 -26.24 -9.11 22.16
N ALA A 341 -27.19 -9.74 21.47
CA ALA A 341 -27.12 -11.15 21.13
C ALA A 341 -25.93 -11.46 20.21
N ALA A 342 -25.72 -10.65 19.17
CA ALA A 342 -24.59 -10.81 18.25
C ALA A 342 -23.24 -10.65 18.97
N ILE A 343 -23.11 -9.65 19.84
CA ILE A 343 -21.88 -9.40 20.61
C ILE A 343 -21.64 -10.53 21.62
N SER A 344 -22.69 -10.97 22.33
CA SER A 344 -22.60 -12.06 23.32
C SER A 344 -22.19 -13.38 22.67
N GLN A 345 -22.74 -13.71 21.48
CA GLN A 345 -22.37 -14.91 20.72
C GLN A 345 -20.90 -14.89 20.26
N ASN A 346 -20.31 -13.72 20.13
CA ASN A 346 -18.89 -13.52 19.81
C ASN A 346 -18.01 -13.34 21.06
N ASN A 347 -18.53 -13.60 22.28
CA ASN A 347 -17.80 -13.46 23.55
C ASN A 347 -17.12 -12.08 23.73
N LEU A 348 -17.78 -11.00 23.31
CA LEU A 348 -17.30 -9.61 23.28
C LEU A 348 -16.15 -9.35 22.27
N ASP A 349 -15.61 -10.38 21.57
CA ASP A 349 -14.56 -10.26 20.56
C ASP A 349 -15.16 -10.32 19.15
N VAL A 350 -15.88 -9.29 18.77
CA VAL A 350 -16.49 -9.19 17.45
C VAL A 350 -15.40 -8.92 16.40
N SER A 351 -15.30 -9.81 15.40
CA SER A 351 -14.39 -9.60 14.28
C SER A 351 -14.87 -8.49 13.34
N THR A 352 -13.93 -7.79 12.69
CA THR A 352 -14.29 -6.79 11.66
C THR A 352 -15.07 -7.41 10.50
N ALA A 353 -14.75 -8.65 10.11
CA ALA A 353 -15.47 -9.34 9.03
C ALA A 353 -16.95 -9.58 9.39
N PHE A 354 -17.21 -10.02 10.63
CA PHE A 354 -18.58 -10.17 11.13
C PHE A 354 -19.31 -8.81 11.13
N PHE A 355 -18.68 -7.76 11.64
CA PHE A 355 -19.24 -6.41 11.68
C PHE A 355 -19.63 -5.90 10.27
N TRP A 356 -18.76 -6.09 9.26
CA TRP A 356 -19.08 -5.71 7.87
C TRP A 356 -20.26 -6.46 7.29
N LYS A 357 -20.51 -7.67 7.78
CA LYS A 357 -21.61 -8.51 7.33
C LYS A 357 -22.90 -8.22 8.08
N ASP A 358 -22.82 -7.84 9.36
CA ASP A 358 -23.97 -7.82 10.28
C ASP A 358 -24.65 -6.46 10.43
N LEU A 359 -23.90 -5.35 10.40
CA LEU A 359 -24.43 -4.02 10.71
C LEU A 359 -25.66 -3.61 9.88
N LEU A 360 -25.68 -3.95 8.58
CA LEU A 360 -26.77 -3.65 7.65
C LEU A 360 -27.43 -4.92 7.09
N ARG A 361 -27.35 -6.02 7.82
CA ARG A 361 -27.90 -7.32 7.41
C ARG A 361 -29.41 -7.26 7.17
N ASP A 362 -30.15 -6.52 7.98
CA ASP A 362 -31.59 -6.29 7.83
C ASP A 362 -31.95 -5.56 6.53
N GLU A 363 -31.06 -4.76 5.99
CA GLU A 363 -31.22 -4.10 4.69
C GLU A 363 -30.71 -4.96 3.51
N GLY A 364 -30.16 -6.13 3.77
CA GLY A 364 -29.53 -6.98 2.75
C GLY A 364 -28.24 -6.40 2.19
N LYS A 365 -27.55 -5.56 2.96
CA LYS A 365 -26.30 -4.88 2.57
C LYS A 365 -25.11 -5.38 3.40
N THR A 366 -23.93 -5.24 2.82
CA THR A 366 -22.64 -5.46 3.47
C THR A 366 -21.75 -4.23 3.30
N LEU A 367 -20.77 -4.08 4.17
CA LEU A 367 -19.88 -2.92 4.19
C LEU A 367 -18.55 -3.22 3.51
N GLY A 368 -17.95 -2.19 2.91
CA GLY A 368 -16.59 -2.24 2.39
C GLY A 368 -15.55 -2.40 3.51
N ARG A 369 -14.48 -3.15 3.23
CA ARG A 369 -13.39 -3.41 4.16
C ARG A 369 -12.46 -2.20 4.31
N LEU A 370 -12.03 -1.63 3.19
CA LEU A 370 -11.11 -0.49 3.13
C LEU A 370 -11.85 0.85 3.31
N ASP A 371 -13.14 0.88 3.07
CA ASP A 371 -14.01 2.02 3.31
C ASP A 371 -15.43 1.54 3.57
N SER A 372 -15.82 1.56 4.83
CA SER A 372 -17.12 1.07 5.26
C SER A 372 -18.31 1.93 4.83
N ARG A 373 -18.09 3.05 4.15
CA ARG A 373 -19.14 3.84 3.48
C ARG A 373 -19.66 3.16 2.19
N TYR A 374 -18.80 2.33 1.54
CA TYR A 374 -19.19 1.56 0.38
C TYR A 374 -20.05 0.36 0.77
N LEU A 375 -21.07 0.11 -0.03
CA LEU A 375 -22.04 -0.95 0.20
C LEU A 375 -21.92 -2.06 -0.85
N GLY A 376 -22.00 -3.31 -0.39
CA GLY A 376 -22.06 -4.50 -1.20
C GLY A 376 -23.40 -5.24 -1.07
N ILE A 377 -23.63 -6.19 -1.96
CA ILE A 377 -24.75 -7.11 -1.95
C ILE A 377 -24.22 -8.53 -2.08
N ASP A 378 -24.48 -9.35 -1.08
CA ASP A 378 -24.04 -10.74 -1.05
C ASP A 378 -25.13 -11.70 -1.57
N ALA A 379 -24.71 -12.90 -1.96
CA ALA A 379 -25.63 -13.95 -2.39
C ALA A 379 -26.58 -14.41 -1.27
N LYS A 380 -26.13 -14.30 0.01
CA LYS A 380 -26.89 -14.68 1.21
C LYS A 380 -26.72 -13.64 2.31
N GLN A 381 -27.80 -13.34 3.03
CA GLN A 381 -27.72 -12.49 4.23
C GLN A 381 -27.01 -13.19 5.39
N SER A 382 -27.08 -14.53 5.48
CA SER A 382 -26.35 -15.31 6.50
C SER A 382 -24.83 -15.36 6.24
N GLY A 383 -24.07 -15.74 7.27
CA GLY A 383 -22.61 -15.84 7.22
C GLY A 383 -21.91 -14.76 8.03
N ASP A 384 -20.59 -14.87 8.12
CA ASP A 384 -19.76 -14.09 9.03
C ASP A 384 -18.83 -13.11 8.30
N ARG A 385 -18.95 -12.98 6.99
CA ARG A 385 -18.14 -12.07 6.16
C ARG A 385 -18.82 -11.78 4.83
N PRO A 386 -18.51 -10.60 4.23
CA PRO A 386 -18.92 -10.28 2.85
C PRO A 386 -18.33 -11.25 1.81
N ASP A 387 -19.04 -11.43 0.70
CA ASP A 387 -18.58 -12.24 -0.43
C ASP A 387 -17.44 -11.56 -1.20
N TYR A 388 -17.38 -10.23 -1.21
CA TYR A 388 -16.36 -9.42 -1.88
C TYR A 388 -16.18 -8.05 -1.21
N TRP A 389 -15.17 -7.29 -1.65
CA TRP A 389 -14.88 -5.93 -1.17
C TRP A 389 -15.46 -4.92 -2.16
N ALA A 390 -16.55 -4.27 -1.79
CA ALA A 390 -17.33 -3.38 -2.66
C ALA A 390 -16.50 -2.18 -3.14
N GLU A 391 -15.74 -1.56 -2.25
CA GLU A 391 -14.88 -0.42 -2.55
C GLU A 391 -13.76 -0.79 -3.51
N LEU A 392 -13.07 -1.92 -3.27
CA LEU A 392 -11.93 -2.35 -4.09
C LEU A 392 -12.35 -2.65 -5.53
N THR A 393 -13.54 -3.24 -5.71
CA THR A 393 -14.11 -3.47 -7.04
C THR A 393 -14.33 -2.14 -7.78
N SER A 394 -14.95 -1.17 -7.13
CA SER A 394 -15.17 0.17 -7.69
C SER A 394 -13.85 0.85 -8.04
N TRP A 395 -12.87 0.83 -7.13
CA TRP A 395 -11.59 1.50 -7.33
C TRP A 395 -10.74 0.87 -8.45
N LEU A 396 -10.68 -0.45 -8.55
CA LEU A 396 -9.94 -1.11 -9.62
C LEU A 396 -10.47 -0.76 -11.02
N HIS A 397 -11.80 -0.67 -11.16
CA HIS A 397 -12.43 -0.34 -12.44
C HIS A 397 -12.30 1.14 -12.82
N SER A 398 -12.02 2.02 -11.86
CA SER A 398 -11.85 3.46 -12.11
C SER A 398 -10.38 3.88 -12.22
N PHE A 399 -9.51 3.41 -11.32
CA PHE A 399 -8.09 3.76 -11.32
C PHE A 399 -7.33 3.12 -12.48
N THR A 400 -7.67 1.90 -12.88
CA THR A 400 -6.97 1.21 -13.98
C THR A 400 -7.06 1.97 -15.31
N PRO A 401 -8.24 2.35 -15.82
CA PRO A 401 -8.30 3.17 -17.03
C PRO A 401 -7.69 4.56 -16.84
N ALA A 402 -7.88 5.19 -15.67
CA ALA A 402 -7.36 6.52 -15.40
C ALA A 402 -5.82 6.56 -15.46
N ILE A 403 -5.13 5.62 -14.80
CA ILE A 403 -3.66 5.61 -14.80
C ILE A 403 -3.09 5.25 -16.18
N ASN A 404 -3.69 4.29 -16.89
CA ASN A 404 -3.22 3.91 -18.23
C ASN A 404 -3.38 5.05 -19.23
N TYR A 405 -4.52 5.77 -19.18
CA TYR A 405 -4.72 6.98 -20.00
C TYR A 405 -3.71 8.07 -19.63
N TYR A 406 -3.58 8.38 -18.33
CA TYR A 406 -2.72 9.45 -17.85
C TYR A 406 -1.25 9.26 -18.24
N LEU A 407 -0.70 8.06 -18.00
CA LEU A 407 0.69 7.76 -18.32
C LEU A 407 0.93 7.82 -19.84
N ARG A 408 -0.01 7.30 -20.63
CA ARG A 408 0.16 7.20 -22.09
C ARG A 408 -0.06 8.53 -22.79
N GLU A 409 -1.16 9.24 -22.47
CA GLU A 409 -1.61 10.40 -23.24
C GLU A 409 -1.12 11.74 -22.65
N GLU A 410 -1.09 11.89 -21.32
CA GLU A 410 -0.63 13.14 -20.71
C GLU A 410 0.88 13.13 -20.40
N LEU A 411 1.44 11.99 -19.95
CA LEU A 411 2.86 11.87 -19.63
C LEU A 411 3.69 11.26 -20.76
N ASN A 412 3.08 10.93 -21.90
CA ASN A 412 3.71 10.40 -23.11
C ASN A 412 4.61 9.16 -22.91
N TYR A 413 4.36 8.37 -21.85
CA TYR A 413 5.06 7.12 -21.61
C TYR A 413 4.32 5.96 -22.29
N LYS A 414 4.82 5.54 -23.47
CA LYS A 414 4.18 4.54 -24.33
C LYS A 414 4.89 3.20 -24.19
N THR A 415 4.18 2.20 -23.72
CA THR A 415 4.65 0.81 -23.60
C THR A 415 3.50 -0.16 -23.79
N ASP A 416 3.81 -1.38 -24.24
CA ASP A 416 2.86 -2.50 -24.34
C ASP A 416 2.92 -3.41 -23.11
N ILE A 417 3.78 -3.11 -22.14
CA ILE A 417 3.83 -3.82 -20.86
C ILE A 417 2.53 -3.53 -20.09
N LYS A 418 1.94 -4.58 -19.51
CA LYS A 418 0.76 -4.41 -18.65
C LYS A 418 1.13 -3.65 -17.38
N TYR A 419 0.38 -2.61 -17.04
CA TYR A 419 0.44 -1.97 -15.74
C TYR A 419 -0.17 -2.87 -14.67
N ASN A 420 0.64 -3.35 -13.75
CA ASN A 420 0.20 -4.21 -12.65
C ASN A 420 -0.30 -3.35 -11.50
N MET A 421 -1.61 -3.18 -11.37
CA MET A 421 -2.24 -2.55 -10.19
C MET A 421 -1.82 -3.27 -8.91
N PHE A 422 -1.85 -4.62 -8.98
CA PHE A 422 -1.25 -5.52 -8.00
C PHE A 422 -0.30 -6.47 -8.72
N GLY A 423 0.94 -6.55 -8.23
CA GLY A 423 1.97 -7.44 -8.74
C GLY A 423 2.03 -8.75 -7.97
N ASN A 424 2.56 -9.79 -8.62
CA ASN A 424 2.84 -11.05 -7.94
C ASN A 424 4.17 -10.93 -7.18
N VAL A 425 4.08 -10.81 -5.85
CA VAL A 425 5.20 -10.68 -4.93
C VAL A 425 5.23 -11.83 -3.90
N HIS A 426 4.53 -12.92 -4.18
CA HIS A 426 4.46 -14.06 -3.29
C HIS A 426 5.38 -15.21 -3.74
N PRO A 427 5.94 -15.98 -2.77
CA PRO A 427 5.78 -15.84 -1.32
C PRO A 427 6.48 -14.61 -0.76
N TRP A 428 5.85 -13.94 0.23
CA TRP A 428 6.41 -12.76 0.91
C TRP A 428 7.02 -13.16 2.25
N ASP A 429 8.28 -12.82 2.47
CA ASP A 429 8.94 -13.03 3.76
C ASP A 429 8.54 -11.93 4.77
N ARG A 430 7.91 -12.35 5.87
CA ARG A 430 7.47 -11.48 6.96
C ARG A 430 8.38 -11.54 8.18
N SER A 431 9.47 -12.28 8.14
CA SER A 431 10.46 -12.28 9.21
C SER A 431 11.02 -10.86 9.39
N ASN A 432 11.34 -10.52 10.64
CA ASN A 432 11.88 -9.21 11.00
C ASN A 432 10.97 -8.00 10.64
N ASN A 433 9.67 -8.14 10.78
CA ASN A 433 8.72 -7.03 10.59
C ASN A 433 8.73 -6.05 11.79
N ASN A 434 9.90 -5.67 12.30
CA ASN A 434 10.03 -4.74 13.43
C ASN A 434 10.40 -3.32 12.95
N THR A 435 9.66 -2.82 11.98
CA THR A 435 9.96 -1.54 11.32
C THR A 435 9.56 -0.33 12.15
N GLY A 436 8.66 -0.49 13.13
CA GLY A 436 8.38 0.53 14.14
C GLY A 436 9.60 0.83 15.01
N GLU A 437 10.33 -0.20 15.45
CA GLU A 437 11.59 0.00 16.17
C GLU A 437 12.66 0.65 15.28
N ASN A 438 12.70 0.30 13.99
CA ASN A 438 13.59 0.99 13.04
C ASN A 438 13.26 2.48 12.96
N LEU A 439 11.98 2.84 12.87
CA LEU A 439 11.55 4.24 12.83
C LEU A 439 11.88 4.96 14.14
N ARG A 440 11.63 4.33 15.29
CA ARG A 440 11.99 4.88 16.61
C ARG A 440 13.48 5.14 16.72
N LEU A 441 14.32 4.19 16.28
CA LEU A 441 15.79 4.36 16.28
C LEU A 441 16.23 5.47 15.33
N ALA A 442 15.64 5.58 14.15
CA ALA A 442 15.93 6.67 13.23
C ALA A 442 15.60 8.04 13.85
N MET A 443 14.44 8.16 14.53
CA MET A 443 14.07 9.37 15.27
C MET A 443 15.01 9.66 16.43
N ALA A 444 15.45 8.63 17.15
CA ALA A 444 16.38 8.79 18.28
C ALA A 444 17.79 9.23 17.83
N GLN A 445 18.21 8.87 16.63
CA GLN A 445 19.52 9.27 16.08
C GLN A 445 19.46 10.62 15.33
N ASN A 446 18.28 11.01 14.86
CA ASN A 446 18.07 12.22 14.06
C ASN A 446 17.09 13.18 14.75
N PRO A 447 17.56 14.28 15.35
CA PRO A 447 16.71 15.22 16.08
C PRO A 447 15.71 15.99 15.18
N TYR A 448 15.89 15.98 13.86
CA TYR A 448 15.01 16.63 12.91
C TYR A 448 13.91 15.73 12.37
N LEU A 449 13.97 14.42 12.59
CA LEU A 449 12.99 13.48 12.05
C LEU A 449 11.67 13.57 12.82
N ASN A 450 10.63 14.00 12.13
CA ASN A 450 9.25 14.05 12.61
C ASN A 450 8.40 12.96 11.96
N VAL A 451 7.33 12.53 12.63
CA VAL A 451 6.38 11.53 12.12
C VAL A 451 4.96 12.05 12.22
N MET A 452 4.22 11.95 11.11
CA MET A 452 2.80 12.22 11.06
C MET A 452 2.03 10.96 10.66
N ILE A 453 0.98 10.63 11.42
CA ILE A 453 0.04 9.58 11.09
C ILE A 453 -1.24 10.20 10.56
N GLN A 454 -1.71 9.70 9.42
CA GLN A 454 -2.98 10.08 8.80
C GLN A 454 -3.86 8.83 8.66
N ALA A 455 -5.09 8.85 9.17
CA ALA A 455 -5.99 7.70 9.15
C ALA A 455 -7.44 8.11 8.91
N GLY A 456 -8.18 7.31 8.15
CA GLY A 456 -9.61 7.48 7.95
C GLY A 456 -10.43 6.78 9.03
N TYR A 457 -11.49 7.42 9.51
CA TYR A 457 -12.36 6.87 10.57
C TYR A 457 -13.17 5.65 10.11
N TYR A 458 -13.37 5.48 8.78
CA TYR A 458 -14.15 4.40 8.19
C TYR A 458 -13.30 3.29 7.56
N ASP A 459 -12.00 3.26 7.89
CA ASP A 459 -11.08 2.20 7.48
C ASP A 459 -11.19 1.00 8.41
N GLY A 460 -11.73 -0.11 7.93
CA GLY A 460 -11.82 -1.35 8.69
C GLY A 460 -10.64 -2.30 8.52
N ALA A 461 -9.71 -1.99 7.61
CA ALA A 461 -8.52 -2.81 7.39
C ALA A 461 -7.35 -2.43 8.31
N THR A 462 -7.12 -1.13 8.47
CA THR A 462 -6.12 -0.54 9.37
C THR A 462 -6.80 0.60 10.13
N ASN A 463 -7.63 0.24 11.10
CA ASN A 463 -8.51 1.21 11.75
C ASN A 463 -7.74 2.32 12.46
N TYR A 464 -8.36 3.48 12.55
CA TYR A 464 -7.73 4.71 13.04
C TYR A 464 -7.27 4.60 14.51
N PHE A 465 -7.99 3.82 15.34
CA PHE A 465 -7.64 3.68 16.75
C PHE A 465 -6.42 2.77 16.94
N ASP A 466 -6.27 1.75 16.10
CA ASP A 466 -5.02 0.99 16.01
C ASP A 466 -3.85 1.89 15.57
N ALA A 467 -4.09 2.85 14.68
CA ALA A 467 -3.07 3.82 14.27
C ALA A 467 -2.67 4.76 15.43
N LYS A 468 -3.63 5.22 16.24
CA LYS A 468 -3.35 5.96 17.49
C LYS A 468 -2.54 5.13 18.48
N TYR A 469 -2.95 3.87 18.71
CA TYR A 469 -2.22 2.96 19.57
C TYR A 469 -0.78 2.74 19.11
N THR A 470 -0.59 2.53 17.82
CA THR A 470 0.74 2.42 17.22
C THR A 470 1.60 3.66 17.51
N MET A 471 1.04 4.86 17.36
CA MET A 471 1.73 6.11 17.68
C MET A 471 2.12 6.18 19.17
N TRP A 472 1.23 5.80 20.09
CA TRP A 472 1.51 5.80 21.53
C TRP A 472 2.62 4.82 21.91
N GLN A 473 2.68 3.66 21.25
CA GLN A 473 3.67 2.63 21.52
C GLN A 473 5.01 2.84 20.79
N LEU A 474 5.05 3.72 19.79
CA LEU A 474 6.28 4.02 19.05
C LEU A 474 7.34 4.66 19.94
N ASP A 475 6.93 5.50 20.88
CA ASP A 475 7.80 6.14 21.88
C ASP A 475 7.21 5.99 23.27
N GLN A 476 7.43 4.84 23.90
CA GLN A 476 6.95 4.55 25.27
C GLN A 476 7.60 5.44 26.34
N SER A 477 8.78 6.04 26.03
CA SER A 477 9.47 6.95 26.94
C SER A 477 8.83 8.35 26.99
N GLY A 478 8.08 8.72 25.94
CA GLY A 478 7.51 10.04 25.74
C GLY A 478 8.51 11.14 25.37
N ASN A 479 9.80 10.80 25.18
CA ASN A 479 10.86 11.78 24.89
C ASN A 479 10.80 12.36 23.48
N MET A 480 10.04 11.74 22.58
CA MET A 480 9.84 12.17 21.19
C MET A 480 8.40 12.57 20.88
N ARG A 481 7.56 12.71 21.92
CA ARG A 481 6.11 12.95 21.78
C ARG A 481 5.79 14.20 20.96
N ASP A 482 6.56 15.25 21.09
CA ASP A 482 6.41 16.52 20.36
C ASP A 482 6.71 16.41 18.86
N ARG A 483 7.36 15.31 18.44
CA ARG A 483 7.66 14.99 17.03
C ARG A 483 6.72 13.96 16.42
N LEU A 484 5.67 13.56 17.16
CA LEU A 484 4.64 12.62 16.72
C LEU A 484 3.30 13.35 16.60
N SER A 485 2.61 13.21 15.48
CA SER A 485 1.30 13.81 15.27
C SER A 485 0.32 12.84 14.64
N PHE A 486 -0.96 12.95 14.99
CA PHE A 486 -2.04 12.16 14.44
C PHE A 486 -3.10 13.08 13.82
N LYS A 487 -3.58 12.71 12.62
CA LYS A 487 -4.66 13.38 11.90
C LYS A 487 -5.70 12.35 11.45
N GLY A 488 -6.95 12.58 11.82
CA GLY A 488 -8.08 11.71 11.45
C GLY A 488 -8.99 12.39 10.44
N TYR A 489 -9.59 11.58 9.51
CA TYR A 489 -10.41 12.08 8.41
C TYR A 489 -11.71 11.29 8.28
N ARG A 490 -12.78 11.92 7.77
CA ARG A 490 -14.11 11.33 7.58
C ARG A 490 -14.18 10.50 6.28
N SER A 491 -13.19 9.66 6.08
CA SER A 491 -13.00 8.76 4.93
C SER A 491 -12.53 7.39 5.40
N GLY A 492 -12.35 6.46 4.44
CA GLY A 492 -11.76 5.14 4.69
C GLY A 492 -10.24 5.11 4.52
N HIS A 493 -9.72 3.97 4.04
CA HIS A 493 -8.29 3.66 3.88
C HIS A 493 -7.55 4.66 3.00
N MET A 494 -8.11 4.96 1.83
CA MET A 494 -7.68 6.08 0.99
C MET A 494 -8.38 7.36 1.48
N MET A 495 -7.92 7.90 2.62
CA MET A 495 -8.58 8.98 3.34
C MET A 495 -8.71 10.28 2.52
N TYR A 496 -7.94 10.39 1.45
CA TYR A 496 -7.89 11.52 0.52
C TYR A 496 -8.94 11.46 -0.61
N LEU A 497 -9.78 10.42 -0.69
CA LEU A 497 -10.79 10.33 -1.77
C LEU A 497 -11.93 11.34 -1.58
N ARG A 498 -12.40 11.57 -0.35
CA ARG A 498 -13.38 12.60 -0.07
C ARG A 498 -12.75 13.98 -0.23
N ARG A 499 -13.41 14.88 -0.97
CA ARG A 499 -12.83 16.18 -1.39
C ARG A 499 -12.41 17.08 -0.22
N ASP A 500 -13.20 17.14 0.85
CA ASP A 500 -12.84 17.92 2.03
C ASP A 500 -11.63 17.34 2.75
N ASP A 501 -11.55 16.01 2.84
CA ASP A 501 -10.42 15.34 3.46
C ASP A 501 -9.17 15.40 2.59
N LEU A 502 -9.29 15.37 1.25
CA LEU A 502 -8.19 15.66 0.34
C LEU A 502 -7.60 17.06 0.59
N LYS A 503 -8.46 18.06 0.71
CA LYS A 503 -8.05 19.44 1.02
C LYS A 503 -7.35 19.52 2.37
N GLN A 504 -7.97 18.96 3.42
CA GLN A 504 -7.45 19.02 4.77
C GLN A 504 -6.14 18.24 4.92
N SER A 505 -6.07 17.01 4.39
CA SER A 505 -4.88 16.16 4.50
C SER A 505 -3.66 16.75 3.78
N ASN A 506 -3.86 17.37 2.62
CA ASN A 506 -2.78 18.09 1.94
C ASN A 506 -2.40 19.40 2.67
N GLN A 507 -3.33 20.05 3.38
CA GLN A 507 -3.01 21.20 4.23
C GLN A 507 -2.21 20.76 5.47
N ASP A 508 -2.60 19.65 6.11
CA ASP A 508 -1.85 19.08 7.24
C ASP A 508 -0.43 18.68 6.81
N LEU A 509 -0.28 18.12 5.60
CA LEU A 509 1.03 17.79 5.04
C LEU A 509 1.89 19.05 4.77
N ARG A 510 1.31 20.14 4.29
CA ARG A 510 2.03 21.42 4.15
C ARG A 510 2.54 21.95 5.49
N THR A 511 1.68 21.90 6.50
CA THR A 511 2.03 22.32 7.87
C THR A 511 3.16 21.44 8.41
N PHE A 512 3.03 20.13 8.28
CA PHE A 512 4.05 19.15 8.69
C PHE A 512 5.41 19.41 8.02
N ILE A 513 5.43 19.65 6.71
CA ILE A 513 6.66 19.97 5.98
C ILE A 513 7.27 21.29 6.49
N ALA A 514 6.45 22.32 6.70
CA ALA A 514 6.93 23.62 7.17
C ALA A 514 7.53 23.54 8.58
N GLU A 515 6.90 22.79 9.49
CA GLU A 515 7.32 22.65 10.89
C GLU A 515 8.54 21.73 11.07
N SER A 516 8.71 20.72 10.18
CA SER A 516 9.82 19.77 10.24
C SER A 516 11.06 20.19 9.43
N MET A 517 10.99 21.31 8.71
CA MET A 517 12.20 21.86 8.07
C MET A 517 13.08 22.57 9.11
N PRO A 518 14.38 22.19 9.21
CA PRO A 518 15.27 22.90 10.10
C PRO A 518 15.44 24.36 9.66
N ALA A 519 15.53 25.25 10.63
CA ALA A 519 15.86 26.64 10.34
C ALA A 519 17.26 26.74 9.72
N LYS A 520 17.43 27.68 8.78
CA LYS A 520 18.70 27.85 8.07
C LYS A 520 19.84 28.17 9.06
N GLY A 521 20.87 27.33 9.05
CA GLY A 521 22.05 27.51 9.89
C GLY A 521 21.93 26.89 11.29
N GLU A 522 20.81 26.26 11.64
CA GLU A 522 20.69 25.54 12.91
C GLU A 522 21.39 24.17 12.84
N PRO A 523 22.19 23.82 13.88
CA PRO A 523 22.86 22.51 13.93
C PRO A 523 21.88 21.39 14.33
N ALA A 524 22.13 20.16 13.85
CA ALA A 524 21.39 18.96 14.22
C ALA A 524 21.80 18.47 15.62
N ILE A 525 21.25 19.06 16.67
CA ILE A 525 21.52 18.69 18.07
C ILE A 525 20.23 18.51 18.85
N TYR A 526 20.26 17.64 19.86
CA TYR A 526 19.21 17.64 20.88
C TYR A 526 19.36 18.88 21.77
N ARG A 527 18.30 19.65 21.89
CA ARG A 527 18.24 20.77 22.86
C ARG A 527 18.12 20.18 24.28
N ARG A 528 18.88 20.74 25.22
CA ARG A 528 18.81 20.36 26.65
C ARG A 528 17.54 20.90 27.29
#